data_4e9db6c10fa333e4bd36542589da3537
#
_entry.id   4e9db6c10fa333e4bd36542589da3537
#
_cell.length_a   1.000
_cell.length_b   1.000
_cell.length_c   1.000
_cell.angle_alpha   90.00
_cell.angle_beta   90.00
_cell.angle_gamma   90.00
#
_symmetry.space_group_name_H-M   'P 1'
#
loop_
_entity.id
_entity.type
_entity.pdbx_description
1 polymer ?
#
loop_
_entity_poly.entity_id
_entity_poly.type
_entity_poly.pdbx_seq_one_letter_code
_entity_poly.pdbx_strand_id
1 'polypeptide(L)'
;MTPRFSVDALVGRRVRLEPLLATHVDVLVEAAGEDRSTYGFIRVPLGRDAMSLYVEKLLGDFDSGLTVPFAQVDASTDRVVGVTRFLTLRSRSGHAFPYAVEIGGTWLAASAQGTGINVEAKFLLLTYAFDIWNVARVDLKTDDRNKRAKASIARIGATFEGVLRQWQPSQVSGEESMYRDTAMFSIVQEDWAAIAAKWITPSP
;
A
#
# COMPACT_ATOMS: atom_id res chain seq x y z
N MET A 1 -7.47 5.90 -23.92
CA MET A 1 -7.49 6.47 -22.57
C MET A 1 -7.40 5.32 -21.57
N THR A 2 -6.46 5.39 -20.64
CA THR A 2 -6.37 4.42 -19.55
C THR A 2 -7.61 4.56 -18.66
N PRO A 3 -8.31 3.48 -18.29
CA PRO A 3 -9.51 3.60 -17.46
C PRO A 3 -9.12 4.11 -16.06
N ARG A 4 -9.89 5.05 -15.54
CA ARG A 4 -9.78 5.51 -14.15
C ARG A 4 -10.56 4.56 -13.26
N PHE A 5 -9.87 3.95 -12.30
CA PHE A 5 -10.51 3.09 -11.31
C PHE A 5 -10.84 3.93 -10.07
N SER A 6 -12.12 4.05 -9.76
CA SER A 6 -12.57 4.72 -8.53
C SER A 6 -12.92 3.65 -7.50
N VAL A 7 -12.49 3.86 -6.28
CA VAL A 7 -12.80 2.98 -5.13
C VAL A 7 -13.28 3.89 -4.00
N ASP A 8 -14.47 3.60 -3.49
CA ASP A 8 -15.01 4.30 -2.31
C ASP A 8 -14.21 3.96 -1.05
N ALA A 9 -14.53 4.62 0.07
CA ALA A 9 -13.87 4.33 1.33
C ALA A 9 -14.08 2.87 1.74
N LEU A 10 -12.99 2.21 2.14
CA LEU A 10 -13.00 0.85 2.67
C LEU A 10 -12.92 0.92 4.20
N VAL A 11 -13.90 0.33 4.88
CA VAL A 11 -14.07 0.50 6.33
C VAL A 11 -13.77 -0.81 7.05
N GLY A 12 -12.74 -0.78 7.91
CA GLY A 12 -12.40 -1.83 8.85
C GLY A 12 -12.71 -1.43 10.29
N ARG A 13 -12.32 -2.28 11.24
CA ARG A 13 -12.48 -1.99 12.68
C ARG A 13 -11.39 -1.09 13.25
N ARG A 14 -10.16 -1.17 12.69
CA ARG A 14 -8.96 -0.44 13.13
C ARG A 14 -8.60 0.69 12.18
N VAL A 15 -8.98 0.57 10.91
CA VAL A 15 -8.59 1.52 9.87
C VAL A 15 -9.74 1.74 8.88
N ARG A 16 -9.89 3.00 8.44
CA ARG A 16 -10.61 3.34 7.21
C ARG A 16 -9.58 3.72 6.16
N LEU A 17 -9.78 3.25 4.94
CA LEU A 17 -9.02 3.67 3.77
C LEU A 17 -9.91 4.65 3.00
N GLU A 18 -9.60 5.92 3.09
CA GLU A 18 -10.34 6.98 2.40
C GLU A 18 -9.62 7.35 1.11
N PRO A 19 -10.33 7.63 0.00
CA PRO A 19 -9.69 8.16 -1.19
C PRO A 19 -8.79 9.34 -0.83
N LEU A 20 -7.55 9.34 -1.32
CA LEU A 20 -6.61 10.43 -1.03
C LEU A 20 -7.09 11.73 -1.66
N LEU A 21 -7.06 12.82 -0.89
CA LEU A 21 -7.45 14.16 -1.30
C LEU A 21 -6.31 15.16 -1.05
N ALA A 22 -6.30 16.28 -1.77
CA ALA A 22 -5.37 17.37 -1.54
C ALA A 22 -5.49 17.96 -0.11
N THR A 23 -6.66 17.90 0.49
CA THR A 23 -6.93 18.36 1.88
C THR A 23 -6.23 17.52 2.94
N HIS A 24 -5.72 16.33 2.60
CA HIS A 24 -4.97 15.49 3.53
C HIS A 24 -3.51 15.93 3.73
N VAL A 25 -3.00 16.91 2.99
CA VAL A 25 -1.58 17.33 3.04
C VAL A 25 -1.15 17.66 4.47
N ASP A 26 -1.84 18.53 5.16
CA ASP A 26 -1.39 19.03 6.47
C ASP A 26 -1.39 17.93 7.53
N VAL A 27 -2.43 17.11 7.59
CA VAL A 27 -2.51 15.96 8.53
C VAL A 27 -1.49 14.86 8.19
N LEU A 28 -1.14 14.67 6.91
CA LEU A 28 -0.07 13.77 6.48
C LEU A 28 1.32 14.30 6.86
N VAL A 29 1.52 15.63 6.88
CA VAL A 29 2.77 16.25 7.38
C VAL A 29 2.95 15.94 8.86
N GLU A 30 1.90 16.08 9.67
CA GLU A 30 1.92 15.75 11.10
C GLU A 30 2.26 14.26 11.29
N ALA A 31 1.55 13.36 10.62
CA ALA A 31 1.77 11.92 10.68
C ALA A 31 3.19 11.51 10.25
N ALA A 32 3.72 12.12 9.19
CA ALA A 32 5.07 11.85 8.71
C ALA A 32 6.18 12.45 9.60
N GLY A 33 5.84 13.46 10.42
CA GLY A 33 6.75 14.16 11.31
C GLY A 33 7.08 13.45 12.62
N GLU A 34 6.35 12.38 12.96
CA GLU A 34 6.65 11.55 14.15
C GLU A 34 8.07 10.94 14.05
N ASP A 35 8.40 9.90 14.81
CA ASP A 35 9.73 9.26 14.76
C ASP A 35 10.09 8.77 13.36
N ARG A 36 10.87 9.55 12.64
CA ARG A 36 11.28 9.29 11.26
C ARG A 36 12.33 8.17 11.13
N SER A 37 12.98 7.76 12.20
CA SER A 37 13.94 6.65 12.19
C SER A 37 13.28 5.33 11.75
N THR A 38 11.95 5.26 11.85
CA THR A 38 11.16 4.10 11.46
C THR A 38 11.02 3.91 9.94
N TYR A 39 11.41 4.90 9.12
CA TYR A 39 11.27 4.90 7.65
C TYR A 39 12.51 4.40 6.90
N GLY A 40 13.30 3.51 7.50
CA GLY A 40 14.62 3.10 6.98
C GLY A 40 14.68 2.60 5.54
N PHE A 41 13.57 2.10 4.95
CA PHE A 41 13.53 1.54 3.59
C PHE A 41 12.47 2.18 2.69
N ILE A 42 11.87 3.28 3.11
CA ILE A 42 10.88 4.00 2.32
C ILE A 42 11.10 5.52 2.48
N ARG A 43 11.05 6.22 1.35
CA ARG A 43 11.14 7.68 1.37
C ARG A 43 9.75 8.27 1.65
N VAL A 44 9.59 8.81 2.86
CA VAL A 44 8.39 9.55 3.28
C VAL A 44 8.70 11.05 3.18
N PRO A 45 7.84 11.87 2.55
CA PRO A 45 8.07 13.31 2.43
C PRO A 45 8.33 13.99 3.77
N LEU A 46 9.19 14.99 3.79
CA LEU A 46 9.47 15.81 4.97
C LEU A 46 9.03 17.25 4.71
N GLY A 47 8.17 17.76 5.57
CA GLY A 47 7.63 19.11 5.47
C GLY A 47 6.50 19.26 4.46
N ARG A 48 5.85 20.41 4.49
CA ARG A 48 4.60 20.67 3.77
C ARG A 48 4.79 20.67 2.25
N ASP A 49 5.83 21.31 1.73
CA ASP A 49 6.03 21.43 0.28
C ASP A 49 6.29 20.07 -0.36
N ALA A 50 7.16 19.24 0.27
CA ALA A 50 7.44 17.90 -0.22
C ALA A 50 6.20 17.00 -0.14
N MET A 51 5.37 17.13 0.92
CA MET A 51 4.13 16.38 1.06
C MET A 51 3.09 16.83 0.03
N SER A 52 2.99 18.14 -0.25
CA SER A 52 2.10 18.66 -1.29
C SER A 52 2.45 18.07 -2.66
N LEU A 53 3.71 18.13 -3.07
CA LEU A 53 4.19 17.55 -4.33
C LEU A 53 3.95 16.02 -4.40
N TYR A 54 4.11 15.32 -3.29
CA TYR A 54 3.84 13.88 -3.20
C TYR A 54 2.36 13.57 -3.40
N VAL A 55 1.46 14.29 -2.72
CA VAL A 55 0.00 14.12 -2.86
C VAL A 55 -0.45 14.52 -4.27
N GLU A 56 0.01 15.65 -4.80
CA GLU A 56 -0.26 16.10 -6.17
C GLU A 56 0.14 15.03 -7.20
N LYS A 57 1.35 14.47 -7.06
CA LYS A 57 1.80 13.38 -7.93
C LYS A 57 0.87 12.16 -7.85
N LEU A 58 0.47 11.74 -6.65
CA LEU A 58 -0.43 10.59 -6.47
C LEU A 58 -1.81 10.83 -7.10
N LEU A 59 -2.34 12.05 -6.99
CA LEU A 59 -3.61 12.42 -7.61
C LEU A 59 -3.50 12.49 -9.14
N GLY A 60 -2.40 13.01 -9.68
CA GLY A 60 -2.12 12.99 -11.12
C GLY A 60 -1.95 11.57 -11.66
N ASP A 61 -1.26 10.69 -10.93
CA ASP A 61 -1.15 9.27 -11.27
C ASP A 61 -2.53 8.56 -11.21
N PHE A 62 -3.40 8.95 -10.27
CA PHE A 62 -4.78 8.47 -10.18
C PHE A 62 -5.63 8.94 -11.37
N ASP A 63 -5.56 10.20 -11.73
CA ASP A 63 -6.27 10.74 -12.90
C ASP A 63 -5.83 10.07 -14.20
N SER A 64 -4.57 9.64 -14.25
CA SER A 64 -3.99 8.89 -15.38
C SER A 64 -4.28 7.38 -15.32
N GLY A 65 -5.00 6.89 -14.29
CA GLY A 65 -5.32 5.46 -14.11
C GLY A 65 -4.13 4.58 -13.74
N LEU A 66 -3.04 5.15 -13.22
CA LEU A 66 -1.82 4.43 -12.85
C LEU A 66 -1.84 3.93 -11.40
N THR A 67 -2.64 4.54 -10.54
CA THR A 67 -2.73 4.20 -9.12
C THR A 67 -4.12 4.52 -8.55
N VAL A 68 -4.45 3.92 -7.40
CA VAL A 68 -5.62 4.28 -6.58
C VAL A 68 -5.12 4.51 -5.15
N PRO A 69 -4.84 5.78 -4.77
CA PRO A 69 -4.25 6.10 -3.49
C PRO A 69 -5.31 6.32 -2.40
N PHE A 70 -4.97 5.90 -1.17
CA PHE A 70 -5.80 6.05 0.03
C PHE A 70 -5.02 6.70 1.16
N ALA A 71 -5.67 7.60 1.88
CA ALA A 71 -5.29 7.97 3.22
C ALA A 71 -5.72 6.85 4.19
N GLN A 72 -4.83 6.47 5.11
CA GLN A 72 -5.14 5.53 6.17
C GLN A 72 -5.56 6.30 7.42
N VAL A 73 -6.80 6.12 7.86
CA VAL A 73 -7.38 6.77 9.03
C VAL A 73 -7.51 5.75 10.16
N ASP A 74 -6.86 6.00 11.28
CA ASP A 74 -7.03 5.20 12.50
C ASP A 74 -8.47 5.35 13.01
N ALA A 75 -9.23 4.25 13.01
CA ALA A 75 -10.64 4.24 13.39
C ALA A 75 -10.87 4.58 14.88
N SER A 76 -9.86 4.44 15.72
CA SER A 76 -9.97 4.73 17.15
C SER A 76 -9.80 6.21 17.49
N THR A 77 -9.00 6.94 16.69
CA THR A 77 -8.64 8.34 16.93
C THR A 77 -9.18 9.30 15.88
N ASP A 78 -9.71 8.77 14.78
CA ASP A 78 -10.15 9.51 13.61
C ASP A 78 -9.02 10.33 12.94
N ARG A 79 -7.76 9.97 13.18
CA ARG A 79 -6.59 10.66 12.64
C ARG A 79 -6.06 9.96 11.39
N VAL A 80 -5.66 10.74 10.39
CA VAL A 80 -4.89 10.24 9.25
C VAL A 80 -3.50 9.86 9.74
N VAL A 81 -3.11 8.60 9.53
CA VAL A 81 -1.84 8.04 10.03
C VAL A 81 -0.92 7.54 8.92
N GLY A 82 -1.26 7.73 7.66
CA GLY A 82 -0.39 7.33 6.56
C GLY A 82 -1.10 7.17 5.23
N VAL A 83 -0.41 6.54 4.28
CA VAL A 83 -0.89 6.33 2.91
C VAL A 83 -0.65 4.88 2.49
N THR A 84 -1.55 4.34 1.68
CA THR A 84 -1.38 3.08 0.94
C THR A 84 -2.08 3.19 -0.40
N ARG A 85 -1.86 2.27 -1.34
CA ARG A 85 -2.47 2.35 -2.67
C ARG A 85 -2.46 1.03 -3.43
N PHE A 86 -3.37 0.92 -4.41
CA PHE A 86 -3.17 0.07 -5.56
C PHE A 86 -2.26 0.79 -6.56
N LEU A 87 -1.36 0.06 -7.17
CA LEU A 87 -0.46 0.55 -8.22
C LEU A 87 -0.18 -0.58 -9.21
N THR A 88 0.50 -0.27 -10.33
CA THR A 88 0.82 -1.26 -11.36
C THR A 88 -0.45 -2.01 -11.82
N LEU A 89 -1.55 -1.26 -12.07
CA LEU A 89 -2.81 -1.84 -12.52
C LEU A 89 -2.65 -2.42 -13.93
N ARG A 90 -2.66 -3.74 -14.05
CA ARG A 90 -2.51 -4.46 -15.32
C ARG A 90 -3.88 -4.79 -15.88
N SER A 91 -4.26 -4.11 -16.96
CA SER A 91 -5.57 -4.24 -17.59
C SER A 91 -5.48 -4.90 -18.95
N ARG A 92 -6.59 -5.48 -19.41
CA ARG A 92 -6.78 -5.94 -20.79
C ARG A 92 -7.78 -5.02 -21.49
N SER A 93 -7.58 -4.81 -22.78
CA SER A 93 -8.55 -4.05 -23.59
C SER A 93 -9.94 -4.68 -23.50
N GLY A 94 -10.97 -3.85 -23.33
CA GLY A 94 -12.35 -4.30 -23.21
C GLY A 94 -12.79 -4.83 -21.84
N HIS A 95 -11.90 -4.84 -20.84
CA HIS A 95 -12.25 -5.23 -19.47
C HIS A 95 -12.40 -4.01 -18.56
N ALA A 96 -13.44 -4.01 -17.72
CA ALA A 96 -13.75 -2.91 -16.80
C ALA A 96 -12.73 -2.81 -15.66
N PHE A 97 -12.16 -3.94 -15.23
CA PHE A 97 -11.23 -4.01 -14.08
C PHE A 97 -9.87 -4.57 -14.48
N PRO A 98 -8.82 -4.31 -13.69
CA PRO A 98 -7.51 -4.90 -13.92
C PRO A 98 -7.54 -6.42 -13.68
N TYR A 99 -6.70 -7.17 -14.39
CA TYR A 99 -6.53 -8.61 -14.10
C TYR A 99 -5.48 -8.88 -13.03
N ALA A 100 -4.62 -7.90 -12.73
CA ALA A 100 -3.64 -7.98 -11.65
C ALA A 100 -3.27 -6.58 -11.17
N VAL A 101 -2.93 -6.46 -9.89
CA VAL A 101 -2.53 -5.20 -9.25
C VAL A 101 -1.38 -5.42 -8.29
N GLU A 102 -0.70 -4.35 -7.91
CA GLU A 102 0.22 -4.33 -6.77
C GLU A 102 -0.41 -3.54 -5.62
N ILE A 103 -0.26 -4.00 -4.38
CA ILE A 103 -0.57 -3.23 -3.18
C ILE A 103 0.75 -2.77 -2.56
N GLY A 104 0.97 -1.44 -2.53
CA GLY A 104 2.24 -0.90 -2.07
C GLY A 104 2.23 0.58 -1.79
N GLY A 105 3.43 1.20 -1.82
CA GLY A 105 3.60 2.62 -1.49
C GLY A 105 3.11 2.97 -0.08
N THR A 106 3.17 2.00 0.84
CA THR A 106 2.59 2.10 2.17
C THR A 106 3.58 2.66 3.16
N TRP A 107 3.16 3.69 3.88
CA TRP A 107 3.85 4.16 5.07
C TRP A 107 2.83 4.53 6.16
N LEU A 108 3.24 4.46 7.41
CA LEU A 108 2.46 4.82 8.59
C LEU A 108 3.28 5.67 9.54
N ALA A 109 2.63 6.60 10.22
CA ALA A 109 3.15 7.29 11.39
C ALA A 109 3.72 6.30 12.41
N ALA A 110 4.75 6.69 13.13
CA ALA A 110 5.43 5.80 14.09
C ALA A 110 4.44 5.22 15.11
N SER A 111 3.52 6.04 15.62
CA SER A 111 2.48 5.65 16.59
C SER A 111 1.52 4.59 16.07
N ALA A 112 1.28 4.55 14.75
CA ALA A 112 0.37 3.60 14.11
C ALA A 112 1.06 2.28 13.68
N GLN A 113 2.39 2.21 13.76
CA GLN A 113 3.14 1.00 13.43
C GLN A 113 2.98 -0.05 14.53
N GLY A 114 2.83 -1.32 14.15
CA GLY A 114 2.67 -2.42 15.12
C GLY A 114 1.26 -2.56 15.71
N THR A 115 0.32 -1.67 15.42
CA THR A 115 -1.04 -1.64 15.99
C THR A 115 -2.05 -2.58 15.29
N GLY A 116 -1.65 -3.18 14.17
CA GLY A 116 -2.55 -3.97 13.32
C GLY A 116 -3.21 -3.18 12.19
N ILE A 117 -3.10 -1.84 12.17
CA ILE A 117 -3.65 -0.97 11.11
C ILE A 117 -3.17 -1.41 9.72
N ASN A 118 -1.85 -1.58 9.52
CA ASN A 118 -1.32 -1.99 8.21
C ASN A 118 -1.85 -3.34 7.76
N VAL A 119 -2.01 -4.26 8.68
CA VAL A 119 -2.47 -5.62 8.40
C VAL A 119 -3.94 -5.58 7.95
N GLU A 120 -4.81 -4.89 8.67
CA GLU A 120 -6.21 -4.73 8.28
C GLU A 120 -6.36 -3.92 6.98
N ALA A 121 -5.57 -2.85 6.80
CA ALA A 121 -5.54 -2.11 5.54
C ALA A 121 -5.22 -3.00 4.33
N LYS A 122 -4.24 -3.91 4.47
CA LYS A 122 -3.91 -4.89 3.42
C LYS A 122 -5.07 -5.84 3.17
N PHE A 123 -5.74 -6.30 4.25
CA PHE A 123 -6.90 -7.19 4.11
C PHE A 123 -8.05 -6.50 3.37
N LEU A 124 -8.38 -5.25 3.70
CA LEU A 124 -9.41 -4.49 2.98
C LEU A 124 -9.10 -4.35 1.49
N LEU A 125 -7.85 -4.03 1.15
CA LEU A 125 -7.40 -3.91 -0.24
C LEU A 125 -7.43 -5.27 -0.96
N LEU A 126 -7.00 -6.35 -0.31
CA LEU A 126 -7.04 -7.70 -0.88
C LEU A 126 -8.48 -8.15 -1.13
N THR A 127 -9.38 -7.92 -0.16
CA THR A 127 -10.81 -8.20 -0.31
C THR A 127 -11.37 -7.46 -1.52
N TYR A 128 -11.08 -6.16 -1.64
CA TYR A 128 -11.56 -5.38 -2.79
C TYR A 128 -10.99 -5.88 -4.12
N ALA A 129 -9.69 -6.19 -4.17
CA ALA A 129 -9.04 -6.67 -5.38
C ALA A 129 -9.62 -8.02 -5.84
N PHE A 130 -9.77 -8.99 -4.93
CA PHE A 130 -10.22 -10.33 -5.30
C PHE A 130 -11.75 -10.43 -5.44
N ASP A 131 -12.52 -9.87 -4.51
CA ASP A 131 -13.95 -10.09 -4.47
C ASP A 131 -14.73 -9.10 -5.34
N ILE A 132 -14.20 -7.88 -5.57
CA ILE A 132 -14.88 -6.85 -6.37
C ILE A 132 -14.26 -6.74 -7.77
N TRP A 133 -12.93 -6.60 -7.87
CA TRP A 133 -12.27 -6.52 -9.17
C TRP A 133 -12.01 -7.89 -9.81
N ASN A 134 -12.13 -8.97 -9.04
CA ASN A 134 -11.88 -10.34 -9.48
C ASN A 134 -10.51 -10.50 -10.15
N VAL A 135 -9.47 -9.91 -9.53
CA VAL A 135 -8.12 -10.02 -10.07
C VAL A 135 -7.58 -11.44 -9.95
N ALA A 136 -6.79 -11.88 -10.93
CA ALA A 136 -6.10 -13.16 -10.86
C ALA A 136 -4.92 -13.14 -9.88
N ARG A 137 -4.36 -11.93 -9.57
CA ARG A 137 -3.14 -11.82 -8.80
C ARG A 137 -3.00 -10.44 -8.14
N VAL A 138 -2.51 -10.44 -6.91
CA VAL A 138 -2.03 -9.26 -6.20
C VAL A 138 -0.54 -9.42 -5.91
N ASP A 139 0.26 -8.43 -6.35
CA ASP A 139 1.69 -8.35 -6.03
C ASP A 139 1.92 -7.53 -4.76
N LEU A 140 2.92 -7.94 -3.98
CA LEU A 140 3.50 -7.16 -2.88
C LEU A 140 5.01 -7.23 -2.99
N LYS A 141 5.69 -6.13 -2.70
CA LYS A 141 7.16 -6.10 -2.77
C LYS A 141 7.78 -5.19 -1.74
N THR A 142 9.03 -5.45 -1.42
CA THR A 142 9.82 -4.61 -0.53
C THR A 142 11.31 -4.69 -0.88
N ASP A 143 12.11 -3.78 -0.33
CA ASP A 143 13.58 -3.92 -0.35
C ASP A 143 13.95 -5.26 0.31
N ASP A 144 14.82 -6.05 -0.33
CA ASP A 144 15.17 -7.38 0.18
C ASP A 144 15.82 -7.33 1.57
N ARG A 145 16.48 -6.24 1.91
CA ARG A 145 17.05 -5.98 3.24
C ARG A 145 15.99 -5.71 4.32
N ASN A 146 14.76 -5.35 3.95
CA ASN A 146 13.68 -4.99 4.88
C ASN A 146 13.01 -6.23 5.50
N LYS A 147 13.69 -6.82 6.49
CA LYS A 147 13.19 -8.03 7.19
C LYS A 147 11.80 -7.82 7.80
N ARG A 148 11.53 -6.61 8.34
CA ARG A 148 10.23 -6.29 8.96
C ARG A 148 9.09 -6.32 7.93
N ALA A 149 9.28 -5.70 6.78
CA ALA A 149 8.27 -5.70 5.72
C ALA A 149 8.10 -7.12 5.13
N LYS A 150 9.18 -7.86 4.91
CA LYS A 150 9.10 -9.27 4.44
C LYS A 150 8.26 -10.12 5.39
N ALA A 151 8.50 -10.02 6.70
CA ALA A 151 7.72 -10.74 7.71
C ALA A 151 6.24 -10.29 7.74
N SER A 152 5.97 -8.99 7.57
CA SER A 152 4.61 -8.46 7.50
C SER A 152 3.85 -8.97 6.27
N ILE A 153 4.52 -9.01 5.11
CA ILE A 153 3.95 -9.51 3.85
C ILE A 153 3.68 -11.04 3.96
N ALA A 154 4.61 -11.79 4.49
CA ALA A 154 4.40 -13.23 4.70
C ALA A 154 3.23 -13.53 5.67
N ARG A 155 3.07 -12.69 6.71
CA ARG A 155 1.99 -12.87 7.72
C ARG A 155 0.59 -12.72 7.13
N ILE A 156 0.41 -11.92 6.08
CA ILE A 156 -0.89 -11.80 5.40
C ILE A 156 -1.18 -12.95 4.43
N GLY A 157 -0.28 -13.92 4.33
CA GLY A 157 -0.46 -15.12 3.50
C GLY A 157 0.16 -15.03 2.12
N ALA A 158 0.95 -14.00 1.81
CA ALA A 158 1.60 -13.88 0.51
C ALA A 158 2.75 -14.86 0.36
N THR A 159 2.84 -15.49 -0.80
CA THR A 159 3.91 -16.41 -1.19
C THR A 159 5.12 -15.62 -1.69
N PHE A 160 6.32 -15.94 -1.16
CA PHE A 160 7.58 -15.40 -1.66
C PHE A 160 7.94 -16.05 -3.00
N GLU A 161 8.21 -15.23 -4.03
CA GLU A 161 8.54 -15.72 -5.38
C GLU A 161 10.02 -15.57 -5.75
N GLY A 162 10.74 -14.72 -5.04
CA GLY A 162 12.16 -14.52 -5.31
C GLY A 162 12.64 -13.08 -5.13
N VAL A 163 13.90 -12.85 -5.46
CA VAL A 163 14.55 -11.55 -5.41
C VAL A 163 14.88 -11.07 -6.83
N LEU A 164 14.36 -9.91 -7.19
CA LEU A 164 14.70 -9.22 -8.43
C LEU A 164 15.88 -8.28 -8.17
N ARG A 165 17.02 -8.57 -8.78
CA ARG A 165 18.25 -7.80 -8.60
C ARG A 165 18.14 -6.43 -9.28
N GLN A 166 18.56 -5.37 -8.59
CA GLN A 166 18.60 -3.99 -9.10
C GLN A 166 17.28 -3.53 -9.77
N TRP A 167 16.15 -3.95 -9.17
CA TRP A 167 14.83 -3.81 -9.78
C TRP A 167 14.33 -2.36 -9.89
N GLN A 168 14.65 -1.54 -8.91
CA GLN A 168 14.22 -0.15 -8.88
C GLN A 168 15.18 0.71 -8.04
N PRO A 169 15.17 2.05 -8.21
CA PRO A 169 15.96 2.95 -7.40
C PRO A 169 15.74 2.73 -5.89
N SER A 170 16.82 2.82 -5.12
CA SER A 170 16.73 2.74 -3.66
C SER A 170 15.90 3.90 -3.11
N GLN A 171 15.16 3.63 -2.03
CA GLN A 171 14.42 4.64 -1.29
C GLN A 171 15.06 4.97 0.06
N VAL A 172 16.23 4.41 0.30
CA VAL A 172 17.03 4.69 1.49
C VAL A 172 17.76 6.03 1.33
N SER A 173 17.73 6.86 2.36
CA SER A 173 18.45 8.13 2.34
C SER A 173 19.96 7.88 2.23
N GLY A 174 20.63 8.62 1.35
CA GLY A 174 22.04 8.45 1.04
C GLY A 174 22.33 7.39 -0.04
N GLU A 175 21.31 6.71 -0.57
CA GLU A 175 21.42 5.73 -1.66
C GLU A 175 20.73 6.21 -2.97
N GLU A 176 20.62 7.52 -3.20
CA GLU A 176 19.82 8.08 -4.29
C GLU A 176 20.27 7.65 -5.68
N SER A 177 21.55 7.30 -5.86
CA SER A 177 22.13 6.80 -7.10
C SER A 177 22.16 5.26 -7.21
N MET A 178 21.69 4.55 -6.18
CA MET A 178 21.75 3.09 -6.11
C MET A 178 20.43 2.45 -6.53
N TYR A 179 20.51 1.23 -7.01
CA TYR A 179 19.36 0.35 -7.23
C TYR A 179 19.28 -0.68 -6.11
N ARG A 180 18.06 -0.97 -5.67
CA ARG A 180 17.82 -1.99 -4.66
C ARG A 180 17.43 -3.33 -5.27
N ASP A 181 17.83 -4.39 -4.62
CA ASP A 181 17.24 -5.71 -4.81
C ASP A 181 15.85 -5.73 -4.16
N THR A 182 14.90 -6.35 -4.83
CA THR A 182 13.50 -6.32 -4.43
C THR A 182 12.97 -7.74 -4.20
N ALA A 183 12.55 -8.03 -2.98
CA ALA A 183 11.82 -9.25 -2.65
C ALA A 183 10.39 -9.14 -3.17
N MET A 184 10.01 -10.08 -4.05
CA MET A 184 8.67 -10.19 -4.64
C MET A 184 7.84 -11.24 -3.94
N PHE A 185 6.60 -10.90 -3.71
CA PHE A 185 5.57 -11.77 -3.13
C PHE A 185 4.28 -11.63 -3.92
N SER A 186 3.45 -12.65 -3.86
CA SER A 186 2.12 -12.61 -4.46
C SER A 186 1.07 -13.34 -3.63
N ILE A 187 -0.17 -12.99 -3.90
CA ILE A 187 -1.36 -13.78 -3.59
C ILE A 187 -2.08 -13.98 -4.93
N VAL A 188 -2.48 -15.19 -5.25
CA VAL A 188 -3.26 -15.51 -6.44
C VAL A 188 -4.71 -15.83 -6.06
N GLN A 189 -5.62 -15.73 -7.04
CA GLN A 189 -7.05 -15.95 -6.81
C GLN A 189 -7.36 -17.30 -6.14
N GLU A 190 -6.59 -18.34 -6.49
CA GLU A 190 -6.77 -19.68 -5.97
C GLU A 190 -6.47 -19.79 -4.46
N ASP A 191 -5.55 -18.95 -3.95
CA ASP A 191 -5.15 -18.93 -2.54
C ASP A 191 -6.08 -18.05 -1.67
N TRP A 192 -6.82 -17.11 -2.31
CA TRP A 192 -7.55 -16.05 -1.61
C TRP A 192 -8.59 -16.60 -0.62
N ALA A 193 -9.40 -17.58 -1.00
CA ALA A 193 -10.43 -18.12 -0.12
C ALA A 193 -9.85 -18.67 1.19
N ALA A 194 -8.72 -19.39 1.12
CA ALA A 194 -8.05 -19.96 2.30
C ALA A 194 -7.39 -18.86 3.16
N ILE A 195 -6.89 -17.81 2.54
CA ILE A 195 -6.31 -16.65 3.24
C ILE A 195 -7.42 -15.86 3.94
N ALA A 196 -8.51 -15.54 3.24
CA ALA A 196 -9.63 -14.76 3.77
C ALA A 196 -10.27 -15.47 4.99
N ALA A 197 -10.45 -16.79 4.94
CA ALA A 197 -11.00 -17.55 6.04
C ALA A 197 -10.22 -17.40 7.36
N LYS A 198 -8.89 -17.29 7.29
CA LYS A 198 -8.02 -17.06 8.48
C LYS A 198 -8.21 -15.69 9.13
N TRP A 199 -8.71 -14.70 8.37
CA TRP A 199 -8.92 -13.34 8.86
C TRP A 199 -10.31 -13.13 9.46
N ILE A 200 -11.29 -13.89 8.98
CA ILE A 200 -12.69 -13.84 9.47
C ILE A 200 -12.82 -14.58 10.80
N THR A 201 -11.99 -15.60 11.02
CA THR A 201 -11.99 -16.35 12.29
C THR A 201 -11.09 -15.61 13.30
N PRO A 202 -11.62 -15.08 14.41
CA PRO A 202 -10.76 -14.55 15.47
C PRO A 202 -9.86 -15.69 15.95
N SER A 203 -8.54 -15.45 15.98
CA SER A 203 -7.66 -16.33 16.76
C SER A 203 -8.14 -16.31 18.21
N PRO A 204 -8.23 -17.47 18.85
CA PRO A 204 -8.64 -17.63 20.25
C PRO A 204 -7.72 -16.86 21.22
#